data_3c238579fa16d568de00bbce1f93a557
#
_entry.id   3c238579fa16d568de00bbce1f93a557
#
_cell.length_a   1.000
_cell.length_b   1.000
_cell.length_c   1.000
_cell.angle_alpha   90.00
_cell.angle_beta   90.00
_cell.angle_gamma   90.00
#
_symmetry.space_group_name_H-M   'P 1'
#
loop_
_entity.id
_entity.type
_entity.pdbx_description
1 polymer ?
#
loop_
_entity_poly.entity_id
_entity_poly.type
_entity_poly.pdbx_seq_one_letter_code
_entity_poly.pdbx_strand_id
1 'polypeptide(L)'
;MDKDFEKLIIEAKKLAVKRKLSEYASCGHVGCALLTKEGNIYTGICIDSNCALGNCAEYAAIVEMLKNNESEINKIVAYSAKGQIYAPCGRCRELIRMVNDKNLDTKVMVAENK
;
A
#
# COMPACT_ATOMS: atom_id res chain seq x y z
N MET A 1 -19.01 5.60 3.03
CA MET A 1 -17.73 4.86 2.92
C MET A 1 -17.45 4.17 4.25
N ASP A 2 -16.86 3.00 4.18
CA ASP A 2 -16.41 2.23 5.32
C ASP A 2 -15.40 3.05 6.16
N LYS A 3 -15.60 3.07 7.48
CA LYS A 3 -14.73 3.86 8.37
C LYS A 3 -13.28 3.39 8.36
N ASP A 4 -13.07 2.09 8.19
CA ASP A 4 -11.71 1.55 8.12
C ASP A 4 -11.01 2.08 6.88
N PHE A 5 -11.67 2.09 5.73
CA PHE A 5 -11.09 2.64 4.51
C PHE A 5 -10.87 4.14 4.60
N GLU A 6 -11.77 4.89 5.25
CA GLU A 6 -11.55 6.32 5.47
C GLU A 6 -10.25 6.56 6.23
N LYS A 7 -10.04 5.80 7.29
CA LYS A 7 -8.82 5.92 8.10
C LYS A 7 -7.58 5.52 7.31
N LEU A 8 -7.67 4.44 6.55
CA LEU A 8 -6.55 3.99 5.71
C LEU A 8 -6.20 5.02 4.64
N ILE A 9 -7.21 5.64 4.02
CA ILE A 9 -6.98 6.69 3.02
C ILE A 9 -6.23 7.87 3.66
N ILE A 10 -6.63 8.28 4.86
CA ILE A 10 -5.95 9.39 5.55
C ILE A 10 -4.48 9.04 5.79
N GLU A 11 -4.19 7.83 6.25
CA GLU A 11 -2.81 7.41 6.51
C GLU A 11 -2.00 7.29 5.22
N ALA A 12 -2.58 6.73 4.18
CA ALA A 12 -1.90 6.61 2.89
C ALA A 12 -1.64 7.98 2.26
N LYS A 13 -2.62 8.87 2.34
CA LYS A 13 -2.52 10.22 1.78
C LYS A 13 -1.41 11.04 2.43
N LYS A 14 -1.21 10.91 3.73
CA LYS A 14 -0.13 11.61 4.43
C LYS A 14 1.24 11.26 3.85
N LEU A 15 1.40 10.05 3.35
CA LEU A 15 2.67 9.53 2.85
C LEU A 15 2.84 9.74 1.34
N ALA A 16 1.74 10.03 0.64
CA ALA A 16 1.76 10.18 -0.81
C ALA A 16 2.26 11.57 -1.21
N VAL A 17 3.51 11.84 -0.88
CA VAL A 17 4.19 13.10 -1.20
C VAL A 17 5.46 12.76 -1.97
N LYS A 18 5.44 13.09 -3.26
CA LYS A 18 6.57 12.80 -4.14
C LYS A 18 7.77 13.64 -3.74
N ARG A 19 8.95 13.00 -3.68
CA ARG A 19 10.20 13.73 -3.51
C ARG A 19 11.33 13.07 -4.27
N LYS A 20 12.23 13.90 -4.75
CA LYS A 20 13.43 13.45 -5.44
C LYS A 20 14.47 13.03 -4.40
N LEU A 21 15.10 11.89 -4.60
CA LEU A 21 16.18 11.40 -3.75
C LEU A 21 17.55 11.70 -4.35
N SER A 22 17.67 11.47 -5.66
CA SER A 22 18.88 11.70 -6.42
C SER A 22 18.49 11.79 -7.89
N GLU A 23 19.46 11.89 -8.78
CA GLU A 23 19.14 11.84 -10.21
C GLU A 23 18.71 10.45 -10.68
N TYR A 24 18.85 9.43 -9.81
CA TYR A 24 18.53 8.04 -10.17
C TYR A 24 17.25 7.53 -9.53
N ALA A 25 16.72 8.21 -8.53
CA ALA A 25 15.56 7.69 -7.78
C ALA A 25 14.71 8.79 -7.17
N SER A 26 13.43 8.48 -7.03
CA SER A 26 12.46 9.31 -6.31
C SER A 26 11.56 8.39 -5.47
N CYS A 27 10.78 8.96 -4.57
CA CYS A 27 9.86 8.17 -3.75
C CYS A 27 8.60 8.97 -3.45
N GLY A 28 7.59 8.28 -2.91
CA GLY A 28 6.39 8.93 -2.40
C GLY A 28 5.30 9.19 -3.42
N HIS A 29 5.44 8.76 -4.67
CA HIS A 29 4.37 8.90 -5.66
C HIS A 29 3.09 8.22 -5.19
N VAL A 30 3.22 7.12 -4.45
CA VAL A 30 2.10 6.35 -3.93
C VAL A 30 2.41 6.04 -2.47
N GLY A 31 1.40 6.23 -1.63
CA GLY A 31 1.42 5.77 -0.25
C GLY A 31 0.41 4.65 -0.11
N CYS A 32 0.70 3.69 0.75
CA CYS A 32 -0.18 2.57 1.02
C CYS A 32 -0.45 2.46 2.51
N ALA A 33 -1.66 2.08 2.85
CA ALA A 33 -2.02 1.72 4.20
C ALA A 33 -2.83 0.44 4.17
N LEU A 34 -2.52 -0.48 5.09
CA LEU A 34 -3.28 -1.72 5.23
C LEU A 34 -3.70 -1.90 6.68
N LEU A 35 -4.82 -2.58 6.85
CA LEU A 35 -5.36 -2.94 8.15
C LEU A 35 -5.29 -4.44 8.29
N THR A 36 -4.67 -4.93 9.36
CA THR A 36 -4.57 -6.37 9.61
C THR A 36 -5.80 -6.90 10.31
N LYS A 37 -5.93 -8.21 10.32
CA LYS A 37 -6.98 -8.89 11.09
C LYS A 37 -6.96 -8.48 12.56
N GLU A 38 -5.78 -8.24 13.12
CA GLU A 38 -5.64 -7.88 14.52
C GLU A 38 -5.91 -6.40 14.80
N GLY A 39 -6.23 -5.63 13.77
CA GLY A 39 -6.58 -4.22 13.92
C GLY A 39 -5.40 -3.25 13.84
N ASN A 40 -4.23 -3.71 13.43
CA ASN A 40 -3.06 -2.85 13.29
C ASN A 40 -2.97 -2.27 11.88
N ILE A 41 -2.47 -1.05 11.78
CA ILE A 41 -2.27 -0.38 10.50
C ILE A 41 -0.78 -0.33 10.20
N TYR A 42 -0.42 -0.79 9.00
CA TYR A 42 0.95 -0.69 8.49
C TYR A 42 0.94 0.10 7.20
N THR A 43 1.99 0.84 6.97
CA THR A 43 2.06 1.78 5.84
C THR A 43 3.35 1.61 5.07
N GLY A 44 3.36 2.13 3.84
CA GLY A 44 4.55 2.12 3.01
C GLY A 44 4.47 3.18 1.93
N ILE A 45 5.61 3.42 1.30
CA ILE A 45 5.71 4.33 0.16
C ILE A 45 6.43 3.61 -0.97
N CYS A 46 6.19 4.05 -2.20
CA CYS A 46 6.89 3.48 -3.34
C CYS A 46 8.27 4.14 -3.53
N ILE A 47 9.15 3.40 -4.16
CA ILE A 47 10.44 3.90 -4.64
C ILE A 47 10.45 3.70 -6.15
N ASP A 48 10.72 4.75 -6.90
CA ASP A 48 10.91 4.68 -8.35
C ASP A 48 12.38 4.91 -8.65
N SER A 49 12.98 4.03 -9.44
CA SER A 49 14.39 4.12 -9.73
C SER A 49 14.70 3.64 -11.13
N ASN A 50 15.91 3.95 -11.59
CA ASN A 50 16.41 3.42 -12.85
C ASN A 50 16.57 1.91 -12.74
N CYS A 51 16.45 1.22 -13.87
CA CYS A 51 16.61 -0.24 -13.97
C CYS A 51 15.60 -1.03 -13.13
N ALA A 52 14.44 -0.41 -12.84
CA ALA A 52 13.36 -1.07 -12.12
C ALA A 52 13.76 -1.66 -10.76
N LEU A 53 14.68 -1.01 -10.06
CA LEU A 53 15.13 -1.46 -8.74
C LEU A 53 14.20 -1.02 -7.62
N GLY A 54 13.23 -0.16 -7.91
CA GLY A 54 12.27 0.30 -6.92
C GLY A 54 11.21 -0.74 -6.60
N ASN A 55 10.34 -0.40 -5.66
CA ASN A 55 9.25 -1.26 -5.23
C ASN A 55 7.98 -0.45 -5.00
N CYS A 56 6.84 -1.13 -5.08
CA CYS A 56 5.54 -0.53 -4.87
C CYS A 56 5.30 -0.20 -3.40
N ALA A 57 4.41 0.77 -3.14
CA ALA A 57 4.04 1.13 -1.78
C ALA A 57 3.42 -0.04 -1.02
N GLU A 58 2.62 -0.87 -1.70
CA GLU A 58 2.00 -2.05 -1.11
C GLU A 58 3.06 -3.04 -0.62
N TYR A 59 4.11 -3.24 -1.41
CA TYR A 59 5.22 -4.11 -1.01
C TYR A 59 5.84 -3.61 0.31
N ALA A 60 6.10 -2.32 0.40
CA ALA A 60 6.68 -1.73 1.60
C ALA A 60 5.78 -1.91 2.83
N ALA A 61 4.47 -1.70 2.68
CA ALA A 61 3.52 -1.89 3.77
C ALA A 61 3.46 -3.34 4.22
N ILE A 62 3.50 -4.27 3.26
CA ILE A 62 3.48 -5.71 3.57
C ILE A 62 4.74 -6.10 4.33
N VAL A 63 5.92 -5.60 3.92
CA VAL A 63 7.17 -5.90 4.63
C VAL A 63 7.11 -5.41 6.08
N GLU A 64 6.56 -4.22 6.29
CA GLU A 64 6.40 -3.68 7.65
C GLU A 64 5.48 -4.57 8.49
N MET A 65 4.38 -5.03 7.91
CA MET A 65 3.47 -5.95 8.57
C MET A 65 4.16 -7.26 8.93
N LEU A 66 4.89 -7.85 7.99
CA LEU A 66 5.60 -9.12 8.20
C LEU A 66 6.67 -8.98 9.29
N LYS A 67 7.34 -7.85 9.32
CA LYS A 67 8.34 -7.56 10.36
C LYS A 67 7.72 -7.59 11.76
N ASN A 68 6.45 -7.27 11.86
CA ASN A 68 5.72 -7.29 13.13
C ASN A 68 4.94 -8.59 13.34
N ASN A 69 5.31 -9.64 12.62
CA ASN A 69 4.76 -11.00 12.78
C ASN A 69 3.27 -11.13 12.46
N GLU A 70 2.78 -10.31 11.56
CA GLU A 70 1.42 -10.42 11.05
C GLU A 70 1.47 -10.71 9.55
N SER A 71 0.48 -11.40 9.03
CA SER A 71 0.41 -11.72 7.60
C SER A 71 -1.01 -11.70 7.04
N GLU A 72 -2.03 -11.59 7.87
CA GLU A 72 -3.42 -11.57 7.41
C GLU A 72 -3.92 -10.14 7.27
N ILE A 73 -4.26 -9.77 6.03
CA ILE A 73 -4.68 -8.40 5.68
C ILE A 73 -6.19 -8.37 5.54
N ASN A 74 -6.83 -7.48 6.28
CA ASN A 74 -8.27 -7.28 6.20
C ASN A 74 -8.60 -6.33 5.04
N LYS A 75 -7.96 -5.16 5.00
CA LYS A 75 -8.21 -4.12 4.00
C LYS A 75 -6.92 -3.45 3.60
N ILE A 76 -6.84 -2.99 2.36
CA ILE A 76 -5.66 -2.29 1.86
C ILE A 76 -6.06 -1.22 0.85
N VAL A 77 -5.36 -0.09 0.85
CA VAL A 77 -5.56 0.99 -0.10
C VAL A 77 -4.22 1.61 -0.47
N ALA A 78 -4.07 1.98 -1.73
CA ALA A 78 -2.94 2.74 -2.23
C ALA A 78 -3.45 4.08 -2.75
N TYR A 79 -2.77 5.16 -2.38
CA TYR A 79 -3.18 6.52 -2.71
C TYR A 79 -2.05 7.25 -3.43
N SER A 80 -2.38 7.86 -4.57
CA SER A 80 -1.42 8.55 -5.41
C SER A 80 -1.21 9.99 -4.94
N ALA A 81 0.00 10.51 -5.09
CA ALA A 81 0.28 11.93 -4.85
C ALA A 81 -0.54 12.84 -5.77
N LYS A 82 -1.14 12.30 -6.82
CA LYS A 82 -2.05 13.03 -7.71
C LYS A 82 -3.48 13.10 -7.18
N GLY A 83 -3.73 12.54 -6.00
CA GLY A 83 -5.04 12.59 -5.38
C GLY A 83 -5.99 11.49 -5.81
N GLN A 84 -5.49 10.36 -6.24
CA GLN A 84 -6.29 9.24 -6.74
C GLN A 84 -5.97 7.94 -6.00
N ILE A 85 -6.99 7.11 -5.81
CA ILE A 85 -6.79 5.75 -5.33
C ILE A 85 -6.32 4.91 -6.52
N TYR A 86 -5.25 4.13 -6.31
CA TYR A 86 -4.71 3.23 -7.32
C TYR A 86 -5.01 1.78 -6.96
N ALA A 87 -5.45 1.01 -7.95
CA ALA A 87 -5.52 -0.43 -7.78
C ALA A 87 -4.09 -0.98 -7.74
N PRO A 88 -3.81 -1.97 -6.88
CA PRO A 88 -2.48 -2.57 -6.84
C PRO A 88 -2.16 -3.27 -8.17
N CYS A 89 -0.89 -3.27 -8.55
CA CYS A 89 -0.45 -3.99 -9.75
C CYS A 89 -0.54 -5.51 -9.52
N GLY A 90 -0.42 -6.28 -10.60
CA GLY A 90 -0.50 -7.73 -10.52
C GLY A 90 0.53 -8.33 -9.57
N ARG A 91 1.74 -7.77 -9.53
CA ARG A 91 2.80 -8.22 -8.63
C ARG A 91 2.37 -8.09 -7.16
N CYS A 92 1.80 -6.95 -6.78
CA CYS A 92 1.38 -6.73 -5.39
C CYS A 92 0.14 -7.55 -5.04
N ARG A 93 -0.77 -7.72 -5.99
CA ARG A 93 -1.95 -8.57 -5.80
C ARG A 93 -1.53 -10.02 -5.52
N GLU A 94 -0.57 -10.52 -6.28
CA GLU A 94 -0.06 -11.88 -6.07
C GLU A 94 0.66 -12.00 -4.73
N LEU A 95 1.45 -10.99 -4.36
CA LEU A 95 2.16 -10.99 -3.08
C LEU A 95 1.19 -11.04 -1.89
N ILE A 96 0.11 -10.28 -1.96
CA ILE A 96 -0.92 -10.29 -0.91
C ILE A 96 -1.41 -11.71 -0.67
N ARG A 97 -1.72 -12.42 -1.74
CA ARG A 97 -2.21 -13.78 -1.65
C ARG A 97 -1.14 -14.75 -1.15
N MET A 98 0.10 -14.58 -1.59
CA MET A 98 1.17 -15.51 -1.25
C MET A 98 1.61 -15.44 0.21
N VAL A 99 1.47 -14.29 0.86
CA VAL A 99 1.90 -14.17 2.25
C VAL A 99 0.92 -14.82 3.23
N ASN A 100 -0.32 -15.07 2.81
CA ASN A 100 -1.31 -15.77 3.62
C ASN A 100 -2.50 -16.14 2.75
N ASP A 101 -2.87 -17.43 2.72
CA ASP A 101 -4.01 -17.89 1.92
C ASP A 101 -5.32 -17.18 2.28
N LYS A 102 -5.48 -16.78 3.51
CA LYS A 102 -6.68 -16.05 3.95
C LYS A 102 -6.80 -14.68 3.31
N ASN A 103 -5.72 -14.18 2.71
CA ASN A 103 -5.75 -12.89 2.01
C ASN A 103 -6.50 -12.93 0.69
N LEU A 104 -7.01 -14.09 0.29
CA LEU A 104 -8.00 -14.13 -0.79
C LEU A 104 -9.24 -13.31 -0.45
N ASP A 105 -9.53 -13.12 0.84
CA ASP A 105 -10.68 -12.36 1.31
C ASP A 105 -10.33 -10.89 1.64
N THR A 106 -9.08 -10.47 1.40
CA THR A 106 -8.67 -9.09 1.61
C THR A 106 -9.51 -8.16 0.73
N LYS A 107 -10.03 -7.10 1.33
CA LYS A 107 -10.76 -6.08 0.59
C LYS A 107 -9.78 -5.03 0.09
N VAL A 108 -9.74 -4.85 -1.21
CA VAL A 108 -8.84 -3.91 -1.87
C VAL A 108 -9.65 -2.78 -2.46
N MET A 109 -9.37 -1.54 -2.07
CA MET A 109 -10.02 -0.41 -2.68
C MET A 109 -9.36 -0.11 -4.02
N VAL A 110 -10.13 -0.12 -5.10
CA VAL A 110 -9.61 0.08 -6.46
C VAL A 110 -9.96 1.44 -7.04
N ALA A 111 -10.95 2.12 -6.46
CA ALA A 111 -11.37 3.44 -6.89
C ALA A 111 -12.24 4.07 -5.81
N GLU A 112 -12.35 5.40 -5.82
CA GLU A 112 -13.27 6.08 -4.93
C GLU A 112 -14.71 5.81 -5.36
N ASN A 113 -15.54 5.54 -4.37
CA ASN A 113 -16.97 5.43 -4.58
C ASN A 113 -17.57 6.83 -4.67
N LYS A 114 -18.38 7.05 -5.68
CA LYS A 114 -19.04 8.34 -5.85
C LYS A 114 -20.55 8.19 -5.74
#